data_37c666f573ebab0412c783061ee3e8a9
#
_entry.id   37c666f573ebab0412c783061ee3e8a9
#
_cell.length_a   1.000
_cell.length_b   1.000
_cell.length_c   1.000
_cell.angle_alpha   90.00
_cell.angle_beta   90.00
_cell.angle_gamma   90.00
#
_symmetry.space_group_name_H-M   'P 1'
#
loop_
_entity.id
_entity.type
_entity.pdbx_description
1 polymer ?
#
loop_
_entity_poly.entity_id
_entity_poly.type
_entity_poly.pdbx_seq_one_letter_code
_entity_poly.pdbx_strand_id
1 'polypeptide(L)'
;ALGALKNVGIEAMKLITEGRMVDGVERPFSTLFDLARRVDMKRVGKRPLEMLARSGAFDQLDPNRRRIFDALDGLVGYSAAIHEQKSSNQVSLFGEAGDDLPEPRIAPMDDWLPDERLSEEFKAVGFYLSGHPLDDYMAALKRKDIKTLDQVHERAERGAHVAKLAGVVAGVQIRKSARGNRF
;
A
#
# COMPACT_ATOMS: atom_id res chain seq x y z
N ALA A 1 1.42 12.81 1.01
CA ALA A 1 2.73 12.23 1.28
C ALA A 1 2.57 10.81 1.83
N LEU A 2 3.45 9.86 1.43
CA LEU A 2 3.35 8.43 1.81
C LEU A 2 3.39 8.20 3.34
N GLY A 3 3.96 9.12 4.11
CA GLY A 3 3.93 9.09 5.58
C GLY A 3 2.53 9.26 6.20
N ALA A 4 1.50 9.56 5.41
CA ALA A 4 0.10 9.59 5.86
C ALA A 4 -0.59 8.22 5.77
N LEU A 5 0.06 7.21 5.18
CA LEU A 5 -0.45 5.84 5.16
C LEU A 5 -0.46 5.26 6.57
N LYS A 6 -1.42 4.39 6.84
CA LYS A 6 -1.51 3.71 8.14
C LYS A 6 -0.23 2.91 8.41
N ASN A 7 0.27 3.01 9.62
CA ASN A 7 1.49 2.31 10.07
C ASN A 7 2.78 2.64 9.28
N VAL A 8 2.79 3.72 8.50
CA VAL A 8 3.98 4.20 7.80
C VAL A 8 4.48 5.44 8.52
N GLY A 9 5.57 5.28 9.28
CA GLY A 9 6.20 6.38 10.02
C GLY A 9 7.06 7.29 9.13
N ILE A 10 7.28 8.51 9.57
CA ILE A 10 8.14 9.47 8.86
C ILE A 10 9.58 8.93 8.75
N GLU A 11 10.09 8.26 9.77
CA GLU A 11 11.45 7.70 9.78
C GLU A 11 11.62 6.60 8.70
N ALA A 12 10.61 5.74 8.51
CA ALA A 12 10.62 4.77 7.43
C ALA A 12 10.69 5.46 6.05
N MET A 13 9.97 6.58 5.89
CA MET A 13 9.99 7.34 4.64
C MET A 13 11.31 8.07 4.42
N LYS A 14 11.96 8.56 5.47
CA LYS A 14 13.31 9.15 5.36
C LYS A 14 14.30 8.13 4.83
N LEU A 15 14.34 6.92 5.36
CA LEU A 15 15.23 5.85 4.87
C LEU A 15 15.04 5.59 3.37
N ILE A 16 13.79 5.59 2.90
CA ILE A 16 13.50 5.38 1.46
C ILE A 16 13.93 6.59 0.64
N THR A 17 13.67 7.82 1.10
CA THR A 17 14.07 9.03 0.37
C THR A 17 15.58 9.22 0.37
N GLU A 18 16.27 8.92 1.46
CA GLU A 18 17.75 8.90 1.54
C GLU A 18 18.33 7.86 0.58
N GLY A 19 17.72 6.65 0.51
CA GLY A 19 18.12 5.62 -0.45
C GLY A 19 17.96 6.02 -1.91
N ARG A 20 17.19 7.07 -2.24
CA ARG A 20 17.11 7.64 -3.60
C ARG A 20 18.29 8.54 -3.94
N MET A 21 19.07 8.97 -2.96
CA MET A 21 20.24 9.82 -3.19
C MET A 21 21.46 8.95 -3.49
N VAL A 22 22.07 9.16 -4.65
CA VAL A 22 23.33 8.52 -5.08
C VAL A 22 24.29 9.63 -5.49
N ASP A 23 25.43 9.73 -4.84
CA ASP A 23 26.44 10.77 -5.09
C ASP A 23 25.86 12.20 -5.08
N GLY A 24 24.92 12.47 -4.17
CA GLY A 24 24.24 13.76 -4.04
C GLY A 24 23.18 14.05 -5.11
N VAL A 25 22.89 13.10 -6.01
CA VAL A 25 21.87 13.23 -7.06
C VAL A 25 20.70 12.30 -6.76
N GLU A 26 19.49 12.81 -6.93
CA GLU A 26 18.29 12.00 -6.77
C GLU A 26 18.14 11.02 -7.96
N ARG A 27 18.15 9.72 -7.67
CA ARG A 27 17.95 8.64 -8.64
C ARG A 27 16.78 7.77 -8.18
N PRO A 28 15.67 7.75 -8.93
CA PRO A 28 14.57 6.82 -8.69
C PRO A 28 15.05 5.37 -8.66
N PHE A 29 14.36 4.53 -7.90
CA PHE A 29 14.61 3.08 -7.95
C PHE A 29 14.15 2.51 -9.29
N SER A 30 14.96 1.64 -9.86
CA SER A 30 14.67 1.00 -11.16
C SER A 30 13.92 -0.33 -11.00
N THR A 31 14.18 -1.05 -9.91
CA THR A 31 13.58 -2.36 -9.61
C THR A 31 13.36 -2.51 -8.10
N LEU A 32 12.61 -3.54 -7.69
CA LEU A 32 12.49 -3.93 -6.28
C LEU A 32 13.83 -4.35 -5.68
N PHE A 33 14.72 -4.93 -6.49
CA PHE A 33 16.06 -5.31 -6.04
C PHE A 33 16.98 -4.11 -5.87
N ASP A 34 16.88 -3.12 -6.78
CA ASP A 34 17.58 -1.84 -6.61
C ASP A 34 17.14 -1.12 -5.32
N LEU A 35 15.83 -1.09 -5.03
CA LEU A 35 15.32 -0.62 -3.75
C LEU A 35 15.95 -1.38 -2.57
N ALA A 36 15.96 -2.71 -2.62
CA ALA A 36 16.48 -3.55 -1.53
C ALA A 36 18.00 -3.39 -1.31
N ARG A 37 18.77 -3.09 -2.37
CA ARG A 37 20.23 -2.83 -2.28
C ARG A 37 20.54 -1.46 -1.71
N ARG A 38 19.69 -0.47 -1.98
CA ARG A 38 19.93 0.93 -1.60
C ARG A 38 19.27 1.30 -0.28
N VAL A 39 18.22 0.60 0.13
CA VAL A 39 17.46 0.84 1.36
C VAL A 39 17.53 -0.38 2.25
N ASP A 40 17.95 -0.19 3.51
CA ASP A 40 17.85 -1.23 4.53
C ASP A 40 16.37 -1.47 4.87
N MET A 41 15.75 -2.43 4.16
CA MET A 41 14.33 -2.75 4.31
C MET A 41 14.00 -3.33 5.70
N LYS A 42 14.97 -3.92 6.40
CA LYS A 42 14.81 -4.39 7.79
C LYS A 42 14.60 -3.22 8.75
N ARG A 43 15.32 -2.11 8.54
CA ARG A 43 15.14 -0.87 9.33
C ARG A 43 13.84 -0.13 8.99
N VAL A 44 13.41 -0.15 7.74
CA VAL A 44 12.10 0.38 7.34
C VAL A 44 10.98 -0.37 8.07
N GLY A 45 11.11 -1.68 8.18
CA GLY A 45 10.18 -2.58 8.83
C GLY A 45 9.12 -3.17 7.90
N LYS A 46 8.70 -4.39 8.21
CA LYS A 46 7.75 -5.15 7.38
C LYS A 46 6.40 -4.44 7.23
N ARG A 47 5.81 -3.96 8.34
CA ARG A 47 4.49 -3.31 8.31
C ARG A 47 4.42 -2.07 7.41
N PRO A 48 5.35 -1.10 7.49
CA PRO A 48 5.40 -0.01 6.52
C PRO A 48 5.50 -0.49 5.06
N LEU A 49 6.34 -1.48 4.78
CA LEU A 49 6.50 -2.04 3.43
C LEU A 49 5.22 -2.69 2.93
N GLU A 50 4.51 -3.44 3.78
CA GLU A 50 3.19 -4.00 3.45
C GLU A 50 2.17 -2.91 3.09
N MET A 51 2.12 -1.81 3.86
CA MET A 51 1.21 -0.70 3.57
C MET A 51 1.58 0.04 2.28
N LEU A 52 2.87 0.19 2.00
CA LEU A 52 3.34 0.75 0.73
C LEU A 52 2.96 -0.13 -0.47
N ALA A 53 3.12 -1.45 -0.36
CA ALA A 53 2.70 -2.39 -1.41
C ALA A 53 1.18 -2.33 -1.65
N ARG A 54 0.37 -2.37 -0.59
CA ARG A 54 -1.09 -2.30 -0.66
C ARG A 54 -1.58 -0.98 -1.27
N SER A 55 -0.93 0.13 -0.96
CA SER A 55 -1.31 1.47 -1.47
C SER A 55 -0.89 1.74 -2.91
N GLY A 56 -0.09 0.85 -3.52
CA GLY A 56 0.45 1.06 -4.87
C GLY A 56 1.68 1.97 -4.94
N ALA A 57 2.35 2.22 -3.81
CA ALA A 57 3.56 3.04 -3.80
C ALA A 57 4.71 2.45 -4.63
N PHE A 58 4.66 1.16 -4.93
CA PHE A 58 5.65 0.44 -5.73
C PHE A 58 5.18 0.10 -7.16
N ASP A 59 4.00 0.58 -7.59
CA ASP A 59 3.41 0.23 -8.91
C ASP A 59 4.33 0.58 -10.10
N GLN A 60 5.24 1.55 -9.94
CA GLN A 60 6.23 1.88 -10.95
C GLN A 60 7.37 0.84 -11.06
N LEU A 61 7.63 0.10 -9.98
CA LEU A 61 8.64 -0.96 -9.94
C LEU A 61 8.06 -2.31 -10.37
N ASP A 62 6.81 -2.56 -9.99
CA ASP A 62 6.03 -3.71 -10.37
C ASP A 62 4.52 -3.38 -10.21
N PRO A 63 3.71 -3.47 -11.28
CA PRO A 63 2.28 -3.15 -11.21
C PRO A 63 1.46 -4.20 -10.46
N ASN A 64 2.00 -5.40 -10.23
CA ASN A 64 1.33 -6.48 -9.51
C ASN A 64 1.59 -6.32 -7.99
N ARG A 65 0.65 -5.68 -7.30
CA ARG A 65 0.75 -5.38 -5.86
C ARG A 65 0.78 -6.62 -4.99
N ARG A 66 0.04 -7.67 -5.36
CA ARG A 66 0.03 -8.94 -4.64
C ARG A 66 1.40 -9.61 -4.69
N ARG A 67 2.02 -9.64 -5.87
CA ARG A 67 3.35 -10.21 -6.06
C ARG A 67 4.40 -9.49 -5.21
N ILE A 68 4.35 -8.16 -5.16
CA ILE A 68 5.23 -7.39 -4.29
C ILE A 68 4.98 -7.76 -2.83
N PHE A 69 3.71 -7.76 -2.41
CA PHE A 69 3.32 -8.04 -1.04
C PHE A 69 3.82 -9.41 -0.56
N ASP A 70 3.64 -10.44 -1.37
CA ASP A 70 4.05 -11.81 -1.06
C ASP A 70 5.58 -11.98 -1.12
N ALA A 71 6.28 -11.15 -1.92
CA ALA A 71 7.75 -11.18 -2.03
C ALA A 71 8.47 -10.43 -0.90
N LEU A 72 7.77 -9.65 -0.05
CA LEU A 72 8.41 -8.77 0.93
C LEU A 72 9.35 -9.48 1.89
N ASP A 73 9.03 -10.68 2.35
CA ASP A 73 9.90 -11.43 3.27
C ASP A 73 11.24 -11.79 2.61
N GLY A 74 11.20 -12.23 1.36
CA GLY A 74 12.40 -12.52 0.57
C GLY A 74 13.23 -11.25 0.29
N LEU A 75 12.57 -10.15 -0.04
CA LEU A 75 13.22 -8.87 -0.30
C LEU A 75 13.86 -8.27 0.97
N VAL A 76 13.19 -8.37 2.13
CA VAL A 76 13.75 -7.94 3.42
C VAL A 76 14.95 -8.78 3.79
N GLY A 77 14.90 -10.11 3.62
CA GLY A 77 16.03 -11.00 3.85
C GLY A 77 17.22 -10.70 2.96
N TYR A 78 16.98 -10.49 1.66
CA TYR A 78 18.00 -10.09 0.70
C TYR A 78 18.65 -8.75 1.03
N SER A 79 17.83 -7.74 1.34
CA SER A 79 18.29 -6.43 1.78
C SER A 79 19.16 -6.53 3.04
N ALA A 80 18.72 -7.29 4.05
CA ALA A 80 19.47 -7.48 5.28
C ALA A 80 20.86 -8.08 5.02
N ALA A 81 20.94 -9.13 4.20
CA ALA A 81 22.21 -9.77 3.87
C ALA A 81 23.20 -8.81 3.18
N ILE A 82 22.72 -7.98 2.24
CA ILE A 82 23.54 -6.96 1.58
C ILE A 82 24.06 -5.92 2.57
N HIS A 83 23.18 -5.39 3.41
CA HIS A 83 23.56 -4.33 4.37
C HIS A 83 24.44 -4.86 5.50
N GLU A 84 24.29 -6.12 5.92
CA GLU A 84 25.20 -6.78 6.87
C GLU A 84 26.59 -6.98 6.27
N GLN A 85 26.69 -7.40 5.00
CA GLN A 85 27.99 -7.50 4.32
C GLN A 85 28.69 -6.13 4.23
N LYS A 86 27.97 -5.08 3.86
CA LYS A 86 28.53 -3.71 3.81
C LYS A 86 29.01 -3.20 5.16
N SER A 87 28.34 -3.57 6.26
CA SER A 87 28.67 -3.12 7.61
C SER A 87 29.79 -3.90 8.27
N SER A 88 30.01 -5.15 7.88
CA SER A 88 30.97 -6.03 8.54
C SER A 88 32.44 -5.75 8.19
N ASN A 89 32.76 -4.80 7.29
CA ASN A 89 34.12 -4.53 6.81
C ASN A 89 34.91 -5.78 6.38
N GLN A 90 34.25 -6.91 6.21
CA GLN A 90 34.87 -8.08 5.65
C GLN A 90 35.10 -7.84 4.15
N VAL A 91 36.32 -7.44 3.82
CA VAL A 91 36.79 -7.49 2.44
C VAL A 91 36.67 -8.93 2.02
N SER A 92 35.71 -9.21 1.14
CA SER A 92 35.59 -10.53 0.54
C SER A 92 36.92 -10.83 -0.16
N LEU A 93 37.54 -11.98 0.12
CA LEU A 93 38.74 -12.47 -0.57
C LEU A 93 38.52 -12.63 -2.09
N PHE A 94 37.32 -12.41 -2.59
CA PHE A 94 36.87 -12.68 -3.97
C PHE A 94 36.37 -11.46 -4.75
N GLY A 95 36.58 -10.20 -4.27
CA GLY A 95 36.16 -9.00 -4.99
C GLY A 95 35.32 -8.03 -4.19
N GLU A 96 34.91 -6.91 -4.78
CA GLU A 96 34.10 -5.90 -4.13
C GLU A 96 32.81 -6.49 -3.56
N ALA A 97 32.71 -6.50 -2.24
CA ALA A 97 31.59 -7.10 -1.52
C ALA A 97 30.32 -6.30 -1.73
N GLY A 98 29.36 -6.87 -2.38
CA GLY A 98 28.01 -6.29 -2.44
C GLY A 98 27.18 -6.62 -3.67
N ASP A 99 27.80 -6.91 -4.83
CA ASP A 99 27.06 -7.21 -6.06
C ASP A 99 26.83 -8.70 -6.33
N ASP A 100 27.44 -9.59 -5.55
CA ASP A 100 27.46 -11.04 -5.82
C ASP A 100 26.33 -11.84 -5.15
N LEU A 101 25.49 -11.21 -4.31
CA LEU A 101 24.36 -11.95 -3.73
C LEU A 101 23.28 -12.17 -4.80
N PRO A 102 22.91 -13.41 -5.10
CA PRO A 102 21.89 -13.69 -6.10
C PRO A 102 20.54 -13.11 -5.68
N GLU A 103 19.88 -12.45 -6.62
CA GLU A 103 18.53 -11.92 -6.39
C GLU A 103 17.55 -13.06 -6.07
N PRO A 104 16.71 -12.90 -5.03
CA PRO A 104 15.72 -13.91 -4.71
C PRO A 104 14.71 -14.03 -5.86
N ARG A 105 14.30 -15.26 -6.13
CA ARG A 105 13.30 -15.51 -7.16
C ARG A 105 11.93 -15.06 -6.69
N ILE A 106 11.33 -14.09 -7.37
CA ILE A 106 9.95 -13.70 -7.17
C ILE A 106 9.07 -14.57 -8.07
N ALA A 107 8.18 -15.35 -7.49
CA ALA A 107 7.30 -16.24 -8.26
C ALA A 107 6.29 -15.43 -9.08
N PRO A 108 6.03 -15.81 -10.33
CA PRO A 108 4.94 -15.22 -11.11
C PRO A 108 3.60 -15.59 -10.45
N MET A 109 2.70 -14.61 -10.36
CA MET A 109 1.35 -14.80 -9.84
C MET A 109 0.42 -13.72 -10.40
N ASP A 110 -0.87 -13.99 -10.36
CA ASP A 110 -1.89 -13.00 -10.68
C ASP A 110 -2.03 -11.97 -9.56
N ASP A 111 -2.34 -10.74 -9.94
CA ASP A 111 -2.62 -9.68 -8.96
C ASP A 111 -3.95 -9.95 -8.23
N TRP A 112 -4.20 -9.20 -7.18
CA TRP A 112 -5.50 -9.17 -6.54
C TRP A 112 -6.60 -8.84 -7.55
N LEU A 113 -7.76 -9.46 -7.38
CA LEU A 113 -8.96 -9.05 -8.11
C LEU A 113 -9.28 -7.57 -7.82
N PRO A 114 -9.98 -6.88 -8.73
CA PRO A 114 -10.22 -5.44 -8.58
C PRO A 114 -10.84 -5.03 -7.23
N ASP A 115 -11.79 -5.78 -6.73
CA ASP A 115 -12.44 -5.57 -5.42
C ASP A 115 -11.49 -5.88 -4.24
N GLU A 116 -10.68 -6.92 -4.34
CA GLU A 116 -9.62 -7.22 -3.37
C GLU A 116 -8.58 -6.10 -3.35
N ARG A 117 -8.12 -5.64 -4.53
CA ARG A 117 -7.16 -4.55 -4.66
C ARG A 117 -7.66 -3.27 -4.02
N LEU A 118 -8.93 -2.91 -4.23
CA LEU A 118 -9.58 -1.77 -3.56
C LEU A 118 -9.66 -1.97 -2.04
N SER A 119 -9.97 -3.19 -1.59
CA SER A 119 -9.99 -3.52 -0.16
C SER A 119 -8.61 -3.39 0.48
N GLU A 120 -7.56 -3.88 -0.20
CA GLU A 120 -6.18 -3.77 0.28
C GLU A 120 -5.70 -2.31 0.31
N GLU A 121 -6.03 -1.52 -0.72
CA GLU A 121 -5.78 -0.08 -0.75
C GLU A 121 -6.45 0.64 0.41
N PHE A 122 -7.73 0.34 0.66
CA PHE A 122 -8.48 0.91 1.79
C PHE A 122 -7.82 0.58 3.15
N LYS A 123 -7.28 -0.62 3.32
CA LYS A 123 -6.56 -1.00 4.55
C LYS A 123 -5.34 -0.11 4.80
N ALA A 124 -4.63 0.27 3.74
CA ALA A 124 -3.42 1.09 3.83
C ALA A 124 -3.72 2.59 3.93
N VAL A 125 -4.66 3.08 3.13
CA VAL A 125 -4.95 4.51 2.96
C VAL A 125 -6.03 4.97 3.94
N GLY A 126 -7.08 4.17 4.11
CA GLY A 126 -8.25 4.49 4.93
C GLY A 126 -9.43 5.07 4.15
N PHE A 127 -9.27 5.25 2.87
CA PHE A 127 -10.32 5.60 1.91
C PHE A 127 -9.97 4.98 0.54
N TYR A 128 -10.96 4.93 -0.35
CA TYR A 128 -10.75 4.43 -1.71
C TYR A 128 -10.11 5.51 -2.57
N LEU A 129 -8.99 5.21 -3.21
CA LEU A 129 -8.19 6.14 -3.99
C LEU A 129 -8.30 5.87 -5.49
N SER A 130 -8.18 4.60 -5.90
CA SER A 130 -8.11 4.20 -7.32
C SER A 130 -9.47 3.90 -7.94
N GLY A 131 -10.53 3.77 -7.14
CA GLY A 131 -11.90 3.50 -7.57
C GLY A 131 -12.82 3.34 -6.37
N HIS A 132 -14.09 3.06 -6.59
CA HIS A 132 -15.06 2.82 -5.52
C HIS A 132 -15.80 1.49 -5.74
N PRO A 133 -16.07 0.70 -4.69
CA PRO A 133 -16.76 -0.60 -4.84
C PRO A 133 -18.15 -0.51 -5.47
N LEU A 134 -18.76 0.68 -5.54
CA LEU A 134 -20.04 0.90 -6.20
C LEU A 134 -19.91 1.30 -7.67
N ASP A 135 -18.71 1.48 -8.22
CA ASP A 135 -18.52 1.96 -9.59
C ASP A 135 -19.19 1.04 -10.62
N ASP A 136 -19.06 -0.28 -10.46
CA ASP A 136 -19.69 -1.27 -11.33
C ASP A 136 -21.23 -1.27 -11.24
N TYR A 137 -21.76 -0.75 -10.13
CA TYR A 137 -23.20 -0.69 -9.89
C TYR A 137 -23.83 0.65 -10.29
N MET A 138 -23.03 1.66 -10.69
CA MET A 138 -23.52 3.02 -10.93
C MET A 138 -24.68 3.11 -11.94
N ALA A 139 -24.65 2.31 -12.99
CA ALA A 139 -25.75 2.27 -13.96
C ALA A 139 -27.06 1.76 -13.35
N ALA A 140 -27.00 0.76 -12.48
CA ALA A 140 -28.16 0.21 -11.78
C ALA A 140 -28.66 1.18 -10.69
N LEU A 141 -27.76 1.84 -9.98
CA LEU A 141 -28.09 2.82 -8.94
C LEU A 141 -28.81 4.04 -9.54
N LYS A 142 -28.33 4.55 -10.67
CA LYS A 142 -28.99 5.65 -11.42
C LYS A 142 -30.40 5.28 -11.85
N ARG A 143 -30.62 4.07 -12.35
CA ARG A 143 -31.98 3.60 -12.74
C ARG A 143 -32.96 3.52 -11.56
N LYS A 144 -32.45 3.31 -10.34
CA LYS A 144 -33.25 3.29 -9.10
C LYS A 144 -33.41 4.67 -8.44
N ASP A 145 -32.99 5.74 -9.12
CA ASP A 145 -33.01 7.13 -8.62
C ASP A 145 -32.19 7.31 -7.34
N ILE A 146 -31.13 6.52 -7.17
CA ILE A 146 -30.19 6.70 -6.09
C ILE A 146 -29.28 7.87 -6.39
N LYS A 147 -29.15 8.81 -5.44
CA LYS A 147 -28.44 10.06 -5.61
C LYS A 147 -27.01 9.95 -5.09
N THR A 148 -26.09 10.70 -5.69
CA THR A 148 -24.76 10.95 -5.11
C THR A 148 -24.85 11.92 -3.95
N LEU A 149 -23.83 11.96 -3.11
CA LEU A 149 -23.80 12.86 -1.95
C LEU A 149 -23.95 14.34 -2.38
N ASP A 150 -23.27 14.75 -3.44
CA ASP A 150 -23.36 16.11 -3.99
C ASP A 150 -24.80 16.47 -4.41
N GLN A 151 -25.46 15.55 -5.13
CA GLN A 151 -26.86 15.73 -5.50
C GLN A 151 -27.80 15.81 -4.29
N VAL A 152 -27.47 15.11 -3.20
CA VAL A 152 -28.23 15.22 -1.96
C VAL A 152 -28.06 16.57 -1.31
N HIS A 153 -26.84 17.08 -1.25
CA HIS A 153 -26.55 18.44 -0.72
C HIS A 153 -27.29 19.51 -1.51
N GLU A 154 -27.19 19.51 -2.84
CA GLU A 154 -27.90 20.45 -3.70
C GLU A 154 -29.44 20.42 -3.50
N ARG A 155 -29.98 19.22 -3.28
CA ARG A 155 -31.43 19.06 -3.03
C ARG A 155 -31.81 19.51 -1.63
N ALA A 156 -30.98 19.29 -0.63
CA ALA A 156 -31.19 19.74 0.73
C ALA A 156 -31.22 21.29 0.80
N GLU A 157 -30.33 21.98 0.09
CA GLU A 157 -30.33 23.42 -0.03
C GLU A 157 -31.63 23.96 -0.65
N ARG A 158 -32.28 23.19 -1.53
CA ARG A 158 -33.58 23.52 -2.14
C ARG A 158 -34.78 23.06 -1.31
N GLY A 159 -34.56 22.61 -0.05
CA GLY A 159 -35.62 22.23 0.88
C GLY A 159 -36.13 20.78 0.75
N ALA A 160 -35.44 19.90 0.01
CA ALA A 160 -35.81 18.50 -0.03
C ALA A 160 -35.34 17.77 1.25
N HIS A 161 -36.23 16.94 1.85
CA HIS A 161 -35.96 16.29 3.13
C HIS A 161 -35.72 14.78 3.03
N VAL A 162 -35.88 14.17 1.86
CA VAL A 162 -35.72 12.71 1.65
C VAL A 162 -34.91 12.42 0.40
N ALA A 163 -33.91 11.56 0.54
CA ALA A 163 -33.11 11.07 -0.56
C ALA A 163 -32.83 9.57 -0.40
N LYS A 164 -32.71 8.87 -1.55
CA LYS A 164 -32.22 7.49 -1.59
C LYS A 164 -30.70 7.50 -1.80
N LEU A 165 -29.98 6.83 -0.92
CA LEU A 165 -28.54 6.69 -0.97
C LEU A 165 -28.16 5.21 -1.08
N ALA A 166 -27.02 4.94 -1.65
CA ALA A 166 -26.34 3.63 -1.58
C ALA A 166 -24.97 3.83 -0.92
N GLY A 167 -24.54 2.84 -0.19
CA GLY A 167 -23.23 2.84 0.48
C GLY A 167 -22.69 1.43 0.63
N VAL A 168 -21.40 1.34 0.87
CA VAL A 168 -20.71 0.09 1.23
C VAL A 168 -20.52 0.09 2.75
N VAL A 169 -20.78 -1.06 3.37
CA VAL A 169 -20.54 -1.24 4.81
C VAL A 169 -19.04 -1.28 5.07
N ALA A 170 -18.48 -0.20 5.58
CA ALA A 170 -17.06 -0.10 5.90
C ALA A 170 -16.68 -0.74 7.24
N GLY A 171 -17.65 -0.94 8.14
CA GLY A 171 -17.43 -1.58 9.42
C GLY A 171 -18.73 -1.83 10.15
N VAL A 172 -18.73 -2.83 11.04
CA VAL A 172 -19.85 -3.19 11.90
C VAL A 172 -19.36 -3.20 13.34
N GLN A 173 -20.01 -2.45 14.23
CA GLN A 173 -19.80 -2.51 15.67
C GLN A 173 -21.03 -3.07 16.34
N ILE A 174 -20.88 -4.19 17.01
CA ILE A 174 -21.94 -4.79 17.82
C ILE A 174 -21.74 -4.36 19.27
N ARG A 175 -22.69 -3.63 19.81
CA ARG A 175 -22.69 -3.23 21.23
C ARG A 175 -23.79 -3.98 21.97
N LYS A 176 -23.59 -4.16 23.28
CA LYS A 176 -24.63 -4.70 24.16
C LYS A 176 -25.21 -3.56 25.00
N SER A 177 -26.51 -3.47 25.06
CA SER A 177 -27.20 -2.57 26.01
C SER A 177 -27.02 -3.07 27.45
N ALA A 178 -27.32 -2.23 28.43
CA ALA A 178 -27.35 -2.63 29.84
C ALA A 178 -28.31 -3.80 30.12
N ARG A 179 -29.30 -4.00 29.25
CA ARG A 179 -30.27 -5.12 29.31
C ARG A 179 -29.81 -6.36 28.53
N GLY A 180 -28.55 -6.39 28.04
CA GLY A 180 -27.98 -7.53 27.30
C GLY A 180 -28.36 -7.64 25.81
N ASN A 181 -29.24 -6.79 25.30
CA ASN A 181 -29.61 -6.79 23.89
C ASN A 181 -28.46 -6.29 23.03
N ARG A 182 -28.23 -6.95 21.89
CA ARG A 182 -27.27 -6.51 20.87
C ARG A 182 -27.91 -5.45 19.98
N PHE A 183 -27.16 -4.40 19.65
CA PHE A 183 -27.53 -3.37 18.67
C PHE A 183 -26.29 -2.85 17.93
#